data_b1d78741868d40bcae6d9bdac170a6ea
#
_entry.id   b1d78741868d40bcae6d9bdac170a6ea
#
_cell.length_a   1.000
_cell.length_b   1.000
_cell.length_c   1.000
_cell.angle_alpha   90.00
_cell.angle_beta   90.00
_cell.angle_gamma   90.00
#
_symmetry.space_group_name_H-M   'P 1'
#
loop_
_entity.id
_entity.type
_entity.pdbx_description
1 polymer ?
#
loop_
_entity_poly.entity_id
_entity_poly.type
_entity_poly.pdbx_seq_one_letter_code
_entity_poly.pdbx_strand_id
1 'polypeptide(L)'
;MAETAGTTGTTGRTGTTGAGATGTGAVTNWARTVTYAAREFHRPRTPEELAALVAENARVRVLGSGHSFNRIADPGPDGVLVSTAGLPRTIDVDTAARTVRVAGGVRYAELARTVHAHGLALPNMASLPHISVAGSVATGTHGSGVANGPLASAVREVEMVVADGTTGTIGRDDARFGGAVTSLGALGVVTALTLDLEPAYGVEQRVYTELPLDGLDFETVAAAGYSVSLFTDWRRPGFRQVWVKRRTDRPAVDFPWAAPATEPLHPVPGMPAANCTEQLGVPGPWHERLPHFRAEFTPSSGEEIQSEYLLPRPAALDALHAIDGIRETVAGVLQTCEVRTVAADPQWLSPAHGRDSVALHFTWVKDEAAVLPVVRRLEEVLEPFDPRPHWGKVFLTPSAVLRGRYARFADFRDLVRALDPSGTFANAFVRDLLDR
;
A
#
# COMPACT_ATOMS: atom_id res chain seq x y z
N MET A 1 -8.45 -58.61 -20.88
CA MET A 1 -9.37 -57.68 -20.20
C MET A 1 -8.51 -56.57 -19.67
N ALA A 2 -8.54 -55.44 -20.33
CA ALA A 2 -7.76 -54.25 -19.98
C ALA A 2 -8.72 -53.23 -19.32
N GLU A 3 -8.41 -52.85 -18.10
CA GLU A 3 -9.10 -51.73 -17.43
C GLU A 3 -8.24 -50.49 -17.50
N THR A 4 -8.80 -49.49 -18.14
CA THR A 4 -8.20 -48.17 -18.36
C THR A 4 -8.45 -47.30 -17.13
N ALA A 5 -7.37 -46.85 -16.46
CA ALA A 5 -7.40 -45.83 -15.43
C ALA A 5 -7.52 -44.46 -16.06
N GLY A 6 -8.63 -43.77 -15.76
CA GLY A 6 -8.87 -42.40 -16.19
C GLY A 6 -8.10 -41.40 -15.35
N THR A 7 -7.25 -40.62 -15.97
CA THR A 7 -6.60 -39.44 -15.37
C THR A 7 -7.59 -38.27 -15.34
N THR A 8 -8.01 -37.83 -14.16
CA THR A 8 -8.76 -36.60 -13.97
C THR A 8 -7.79 -35.42 -13.98
N GLY A 9 -7.73 -34.73 -15.10
CA GLY A 9 -7.00 -33.46 -15.21
C GLY A 9 -7.74 -32.36 -14.44
N THR A 10 -7.10 -31.85 -13.39
CA THR A 10 -7.55 -30.66 -12.69
C THR A 10 -7.14 -29.43 -13.52
N THR A 11 -8.09 -28.88 -14.27
CA THR A 11 -7.90 -27.60 -14.97
C THR A 11 -7.84 -26.48 -13.94
N GLY A 12 -6.65 -25.88 -13.80
CA GLY A 12 -6.45 -24.66 -13.03
C GLY A 12 -7.33 -23.53 -13.57
N ARG A 13 -8.33 -23.14 -12.80
CA ARG A 13 -9.10 -21.92 -13.04
C ARG A 13 -8.21 -20.72 -12.78
N THR A 14 -7.77 -20.06 -13.83
CA THR A 14 -7.22 -18.70 -13.78
C THR A 14 -8.31 -17.76 -13.27
N GLY A 15 -8.29 -17.51 -11.96
CA GLY A 15 -9.20 -16.59 -11.32
C GLY A 15 -8.81 -15.15 -11.62
N THR A 16 -9.35 -14.59 -12.71
CA THR A 16 -9.44 -13.14 -12.87
C THR A 16 -10.47 -12.61 -11.85
N THR A 17 -10.03 -12.31 -10.64
CA THR A 17 -10.86 -11.63 -9.64
C THR A 17 -10.93 -10.13 -9.95
N GLY A 18 -11.58 -9.79 -11.05
CA GLY A 18 -12.20 -8.49 -11.23
C GLY A 18 -13.47 -8.48 -10.39
N ALA A 19 -13.58 -7.64 -9.37
CA ALA A 19 -14.84 -7.36 -8.72
C ALA A 19 -15.84 -6.84 -9.78
N GLY A 20 -16.72 -7.69 -10.24
CA GLY A 20 -17.63 -7.39 -11.32
C GLY A 20 -18.84 -8.28 -11.31
N ALA A 21 -19.90 -7.81 -10.68
CA ALA A 21 -21.24 -8.15 -11.10
C ALA A 21 -22.21 -7.13 -10.50
N THR A 22 -23.14 -6.63 -11.28
CA THR A 22 -24.47 -6.24 -10.83
C THR A 22 -25.14 -7.51 -10.29
N GLY A 23 -24.86 -7.87 -9.05
CA GLY A 23 -25.35 -9.08 -8.40
C GLY A 23 -25.60 -8.80 -6.93
N THR A 24 -26.63 -9.40 -6.40
CA THR A 24 -27.08 -9.39 -5.00
C THR A 24 -26.06 -9.97 -3.99
N GLY A 25 -24.80 -10.08 -4.35
CA GLY A 25 -23.71 -10.54 -3.48
C GLY A 25 -23.05 -9.39 -2.73
N ALA A 26 -22.77 -9.60 -1.44
CA ALA A 26 -22.08 -8.64 -0.61
C ALA A 26 -20.68 -8.31 -1.18
N VAL A 27 -20.37 -7.01 -1.33
CA VAL A 27 -19.04 -6.53 -1.77
C VAL A 27 -18.11 -6.57 -0.59
N THR A 28 -16.93 -7.17 -0.78
CA THR A 28 -15.92 -7.29 0.29
C THR A 28 -14.59 -6.65 -0.14
N ASN A 29 -13.72 -6.39 0.85
CA ASN A 29 -12.32 -6.09 0.57
C ASN A 29 -11.60 -7.33 -0.01
N TRP A 30 -10.36 -7.14 -0.49
CA TRP A 30 -9.55 -8.21 -1.08
C TRP A 30 -9.36 -9.42 -0.14
N ALA A 31 -9.08 -9.17 1.13
CA ALA A 31 -8.86 -10.22 2.13
C ALA A 31 -10.16 -10.88 2.63
N ARG A 32 -11.33 -10.38 2.23
CA ARG A 32 -12.65 -10.83 2.71
C ARG A 32 -12.83 -10.75 4.24
N THR A 33 -12.17 -9.77 4.85
CA THR A 33 -12.28 -9.45 6.29
C THR A 33 -13.27 -8.32 6.55
N VAL A 34 -13.56 -7.51 5.54
CA VAL A 34 -14.54 -6.41 5.61
C VAL A 34 -15.60 -6.63 4.55
N THR A 35 -16.85 -6.70 4.98
CA THR A 35 -18.03 -6.58 4.10
C THR A 35 -18.53 -5.15 4.15
N TYR A 36 -18.63 -4.51 2.99
CA TYR A 36 -19.12 -3.12 2.88
C TYR A 36 -20.64 -3.06 3.02
N ALA A 37 -21.11 -2.10 3.81
CA ALA A 37 -22.54 -1.89 4.09
C ALA A 37 -23.21 -0.95 3.07
N ALA A 38 -22.74 -0.94 1.83
CA ALA A 38 -23.26 -0.07 0.78
C ALA A 38 -24.72 -0.43 0.42
N ARG A 39 -25.57 0.63 0.26
CA ARG A 39 -26.92 0.46 -0.30
C ARG A 39 -26.85 -0.08 -1.73
N GLU A 40 -25.92 0.46 -2.52
CA GLU A 40 -25.73 0.12 -3.92
C GLU A 40 -24.24 0.13 -4.29
N PHE A 41 -23.88 -0.68 -5.28
CA PHE A 41 -22.54 -0.73 -5.86
C PHE A 41 -22.60 -0.35 -7.35
N HIS A 42 -21.89 0.72 -7.72
CA HIS A 42 -21.88 1.27 -9.07
C HIS A 42 -20.51 1.15 -9.75
N ARG A 43 -20.56 0.97 -11.07
CA ARG A 43 -19.41 0.93 -11.96
C ARG A 43 -19.67 1.82 -13.18
N PRO A 44 -19.53 3.15 -13.01
CA PRO A 44 -19.69 4.08 -14.11
C PRO A 44 -18.70 3.75 -15.23
N ARG A 45 -19.18 3.88 -16.48
CA ARG A 45 -18.41 3.60 -17.68
C ARG A 45 -17.83 4.85 -18.32
N THR A 46 -18.38 6.01 -17.98
CA THR A 46 -17.95 7.31 -18.49
C THR A 46 -17.73 8.29 -17.35
N PRO A 47 -16.92 9.35 -17.56
CA PRO A 47 -16.78 10.44 -16.59
C PRO A 47 -18.11 11.13 -16.27
N GLU A 48 -19.02 11.26 -17.26
CA GLU A 48 -20.31 11.90 -17.10
C GLU A 48 -21.24 11.06 -16.19
N GLU A 49 -21.26 9.73 -16.38
CA GLU A 49 -21.97 8.80 -15.48
C GLU A 49 -21.45 8.91 -14.04
N LEU A 50 -20.13 9.01 -13.87
CA LEU A 50 -19.53 9.20 -12.55
C LEU A 50 -19.93 10.53 -11.93
N ALA A 51 -19.87 11.62 -12.68
CA ALA A 51 -20.22 12.96 -12.24
C ALA A 51 -21.69 13.04 -11.78
N ALA A 52 -22.59 12.50 -12.57
CA ALA A 52 -24.03 12.43 -12.24
C ALA A 52 -24.25 11.60 -10.95
N LEU A 53 -23.62 10.42 -10.85
CA LEU A 53 -23.72 9.56 -9.69
C LEU A 53 -23.22 10.25 -8.41
N VAL A 54 -22.13 11.00 -8.47
CA VAL A 54 -21.61 11.77 -7.32
C VAL A 54 -22.60 12.88 -6.94
N ALA A 55 -23.08 13.67 -7.90
CA ALA A 55 -24.01 14.76 -7.65
C ALA A 55 -25.37 14.32 -7.08
N GLU A 56 -25.87 13.14 -7.46
CA GLU A 56 -27.17 12.61 -7.08
C GLU A 56 -27.17 11.89 -5.72
N ASN A 57 -26.00 11.57 -5.15
CA ASN A 57 -25.91 10.76 -3.94
C ASN A 57 -25.31 11.54 -2.77
N ALA A 58 -26.02 11.55 -1.65
CA ALA A 58 -25.59 12.23 -0.42
C ALA A 58 -24.36 11.59 0.24
N ARG A 59 -24.07 10.31 -0.06
CA ARG A 59 -22.92 9.58 0.48
C ARG A 59 -22.30 8.68 -0.56
N VAL A 60 -21.03 8.93 -0.87
CA VAL A 60 -20.26 8.21 -1.88
C VAL A 60 -18.91 7.79 -1.31
N ARG A 61 -18.53 6.53 -1.49
CA ARG A 61 -17.15 6.08 -1.25
C ARG A 61 -16.63 5.35 -2.47
N VAL A 62 -15.30 5.39 -2.63
CA VAL A 62 -14.62 4.78 -3.77
C VAL A 62 -13.94 3.50 -3.35
N LEU A 63 -14.18 2.45 -4.14
CA LEU A 63 -13.47 1.18 -4.04
C LEU A 63 -12.47 1.08 -5.20
N GLY A 64 -11.18 1.07 -4.87
CA GLY A 64 -10.10 0.74 -5.79
C GLY A 64 -9.96 -0.78 -5.94
N SER A 65 -8.76 -1.30 -5.70
CA SER A 65 -8.47 -2.75 -5.71
C SER A 65 -8.92 -3.51 -4.44
N GLY A 66 -9.45 -2.80 -3.44
CA GLY A 66 -9.97 -3.39 -2.21
C GLY A 66 -8.91 -3.87 -1.21
N HIS A 67 -7.66 -3.40 -1.32
CA HIS A 67 -6.55 -3.82 -0.45
C HIS A 67 -6.45 -3.06 0.90
N SER A 68 -7.51 -2.39 1.33
CA SER A 68 -7.61 -1.87 2.69
C SER A 68 -8.21 -2.92 3.63
N PHE A 69 -7.65 -3.02 4.85
CA PHE A 69 -8.04 -3.99 5.88
C PHE A 69 -8.97 -3.40 6.94
N ASN A 70 -9.44 -2.18 6.73
CA ASN A 70 -10.37 -1.45 7.57
C ASN A 70 -11.55 -0.90 6.75
N ARG A 71 -12.44 -0.14 7.39
CA ARG A 71 -13.66 0.38 6.78
C ARG A 71 -13.50 1.74 6.08
N ILE A 72 -12.29 2.11 5.67
CA ILE A 72 -12.01 3.39 5.00
C ILE A 72 -12.85 3.57 3.71
N ALA A 73 -13.14 2.49 2.98
CA ALA A 73 -13.95 2.51 1.76
C ALA A 73 -15.43 2.21 1.99
N ASP A 74 -15.89 1.95 3.22
CA ASP A 74 -17.27 1.59 3.52
C ASP A 74 -18.18 2.83 3.54
N PRO A 75 -19.16 2.98 2.62
CA PRO A 75 -20.04 4.14 2.61
C PRO A 75 -21.09 4.11 3.72
N GLY A 76 -21.29 2.96 4.38
CA GLY A 76 -22.40 2.70 5.28
C GLY A 76 -23.71 2.36 4.55
N PRO A 77 -24.78 1.98 5.30
CA PRO A 77 -26.01 1.45 4.73
C PRO A 77 -26.81 2.45 3.86
N ASP A 78 -26.60 3.74 4.07
CA ASP A 78 -27.28 4.80 3.31
C ASP A 78 -26.44 5.33 2.13
N GLY A 79 -25.21 4.84 1.97
CA GLY A 79 -24.28 5.32 0.97
C GLY A 79 -24.13 4.39 -0.22
N VAL A 80 -23.52 4.91 -1.29
CA VAL A 80 -23.19 4.14 -2.49
C VAL A 80 -21.68 3.92 -2.56
N LEU A 81 -21.30 2.72 -3.01
CA LEU A 81 -19.91 2.35 -3.27
C LEU A 81 -19.67 2.45 -4.79
N VAL A 82 -18.63 3.17 -5.18
CA VAL A 82 -18.28 3.42 -6.58
C VAL A 82 -16.94 2.79 -6.90
N SER A 83 -16.87 2.02 -7.98
CA SER A 83 -15.60 1.53 -8.51
C SER A 83 -15.23 2.25 -9.80
N THR A 84 -14.04 2.85 -9.83
CA THR A 84 -13.48 3.47 -11.04
C THR A 84 -12.95 2.44 -12.06
N ALA A 85 -13.01 1.15 -11.75
CA ALA A 85 -12.57 0.09 -12.67
C ALA A 85 -13.44 -0.05 -13.93
N GLY A 86 -14.63 0.58 -13.98
CA GLY A 86 -15.48 0.66 -15.16
C GLY A 86 -15.10 1.79 -16.13
N LEU A 87 -14.38 2.80 -15.65
CA LEU A 87 -13.94 3.94 -16.47
C LEU A 87 -12.86 3.54 -17.49
N PRO A 88 -12.67 4.33 -18.55
CA PRO A 88 -11.57 4.12 -19.49
C PRO A 88 -10.22 4.01 -18.79
N ARG A 89 -9.45 2.98 -19.14
CA ARG A 89 -8.14 2.67 -18.50
C ARG A 89 -7.01 3.33 -19.29
N THR A 90 -6.97 4.66 -19.28
CA THR A 90 -5.95 5.41 -20.01
C THR A 90 -4.62 5.43 -19.26
N ILE A 91 -3.52 5.30 -20.02
CA ILE A 91 -2.13 5.46 -19.56
C ILE A 91 -1.41 6.25 -20.66
N ASP A 92 -1.28 7.55 -20.49
CA ASP A 92 -0.73 8.47 -21.49
C ASP A 92 0.69 8.88 -21.04
N VAL A 93 1.71 8.32 -21.70
CA VAL A 93 3.12 8.56 -21.37
C VAL A 93 3.67 9.71 -22.19
N ASP A 94 4.12 10.77 -21.54
CA ASP A 94 4.92 11.83 -22.15
C ASP A 94 6.41 11.55 -21.88
N THR A 95 7.10 11.03 -22.89
CA THR A 95 8.52 10.70 -22.79
C THR A 95 9.42 11.94 -22.73
N ALA A 96 9.00 13.06 -23.31
CA ALA A 96 9.75 14.32 -23.30
C ALA A 96 9.68 15.00 -21.92
N ALA A 97 8.49 15.07 -21.34
CA ALA A 97 8.28 15.60 -19.99
C ALA A 97 8.65 14.59 -18.89
N ARG A 98 8.85 13.32 -19.24
CA ARG A 98 9.01 12.19 -18.30
C ARG A 98 7.88 12.15 -17.27
N THR A 99 6.66 12.14 -17.77
CA THR A 99 5.45 12.01 -16.96
C THR A 99 4.52 10.97 -17.54
N VAL A 100 3.60 10.48 -16.73
CA VAL A 100 2.48 9.64 -17.16
C VAL A 100 1.19 10.15 -16.51
N ARG A 101 0.18 10.42 -17.35
CA ARG A 101 -1.18 10.59 -16.88
C ARG A 101 -1.87 9.24 -16.89
N VAL A 102 -2.35 8.79 -15.73
CA VAL A 102 -2.92 7.46 -15.55
C VAL A 102 -4.29 7.54 -14.91
N ALA A 103 -5.28 6.81 -15.45
CA ALA A 103 -6.61 6.71 -14.87
C ALA A 103 -6.54 6.03 -13.48
N GLY A 104 -7.30 6.56 -12.50
CA GLY A 104 -7.22 6.17 -11.10
C GLY A 104 -7.51 4.69 -10.81
N GLY A 105 -8.32 4.04 -11.65
CA GLY A 105 -8.64 2.62 -11.56
C GLY A 105 -7.58 1.65 -12.12
N VAL A 106 -6.55 2.15 -12.78
CA VAL A 106 -5.43 1.35 -13.32
C VAL A 106 -4.62 0.78 -12.16
N ARG A 107 -4.10 -0.45 -12.32
CA ARG A 107 -3.21 -1.09 -11.33
C ARG A 107 -1.74 -0.81 -11.63
N TYR A 108 -0.91 -0.80 -10.61
CA TYR A 108 0.54 -0.58 -10.76
C TYR A 108 1.20 -1.59 -11.70
N ALA A 109 0.75 -2.86 -11.72
CA ALA A 109 1.27 -3.85 -12.65
C ALA A 109 1.11 -3.46 -14.13
N GLU A 110 -0.04 -2.88 -14.49
CA GLU A 110 -0.32 -2.42 -15.86
C GLU A 110 0.43 -1.12 -16.16
N LEU A 111 0.36 -0.16 -15.26
CA LEU A 111 1.09 1.11 -15.36
C LEU A 111 2.59 0.86 -15.56
N ALA A 112 3.20 0.01 -14.73
CA ALA A 112 4.63 -0.22 -14.74
C ALA A 112 5.12 -0.88 -16.05
N ARG A 113 4.37 -1.84 -16.60
CA ARG A 113 4.67 -2.45 -17.91
C ARG A 113 4.60 -1.43 -19.02
N THR A 114 3.56 -0.58 -19.04
CA THR A 114 3.39 0.47 -20.05
C THR A 114 4.53 1.49 -19.97
N VAL A 115 4.83 2.00 -18.78
CA VAL A 115 5.93 2.96 -18.56
C VAL A 115 7.28 2.36 -18.98
N HIS A 116 7.54 1.10 -18.61
CA HIS A 116 8.77 0.42 -19.01
C HIS A 116 8.92 0.25 -20.53
N ALA A 117 7.85 -0.06 -21.24
CA ALA A 117 7.84 -0.16 -22.69
C ALA A 117 8.22 1.15 -23.41
N HIS A 118 8.09 2.30 -22.72
CA HIS A 118 8.54 3.62 -23.20
C HIS A 118 9.96 3.99 -22.73
N GLY A 119 10.72 3.06 -22.15
CA GLY A 119 12.07 3.29 -21.65
C GLY A 119 12.12 4.12 -20.36
N LEU A 120 11.02 4.17 -19.61
CA LEU A 120 10.89 4.94 -18.38
C LEU A 120 10.58 4.05 -17.17
N ALA A 121 10.65 4.64 -15.98
CA ALA A 121 10.42 3.96 -14.71
C ALA A 121 9.69 4.86 -13.71
N LEU A 122 8.97 4.24 -12.79
CA LEU A 122 8.60 4.86 -11.52
C LEU A 122 9.79 4.82 -10.56
N PRO A 123 9.97 5.81 -9.69
CA PRO A 123 11.09 5.82 -8.74
C PRO A 123 10.96 4.73 -7.67
N ASN A 124 9.75 4.29 -7.35
CA ASN A 124 9.52 3.25 -6.35
C ASN A 124 8.25 2.44 -6.67
N MET A 125 8.12 1.26 -6.04
CA MET A 125 6.93 0.42 -6.09
C MET A 125 6.63 -0.20 -4.73
N ALA A 126 5.35 -0.48 -4.48
CA ALA A 126 4.93 -1.27 -3.32
C ALA A 126 5.35 -2.75 -3.46
N SER A 127 5.31 -3.48 -2.35
CA SER A 127 5.61 -4.92 -2.31
C SER A 127 4.72 -5.74 -3.26
N LEU A 128 3.50 -5.27 -3.54
CA LEU A 128 2.54 -5.91 -4.45
C LEU A 128 2.07 -4.93 -5.54
N PRO A 129 2.16 -5.33 -6.83
CA PRO A 129 1.77 -4.45 -7.95
C PRO A 129 0.27 -4.54 -8.30
N HIS A 130 -0.52 -5.26 -7.52
CA HIS A 130 -1.95 -5.55 -7.73
C HIS A 130 -2.88 -4.38 -7.38
N ILE A 131 -2.38 -3.40 -6.64
CA ILE A 131 -3.14 -2.26 -6.11
C ILE A 131 -3.41 -1.20 -7.19
N SER A 132 -4.57 -0.52 -7.07
CA SER A 132 -4.91 0.61 -7.93
C SER A 132 -4.08 1.84 -7.59
N VAL A 133 -3.74 2.62 -8.62
CA VAL A 133 -2.88 3.82 -8.46
C VAL A 133 -3.52 4.82 -7.51
N ALA A 134 -4.77 5.25 -7.77
CA ALA A 134 -5.44 6.23 -6.93
C ALA A 134 -5.66 5.75 -5.49
N GLY A 135 -6.02 4.46 -5.30
CA GLY A 135 -6.25 3.90 -3.96
C GLY A 135 -4.98 3.90 -3.10
N SER A 136 -3.83 3.54 -3.68
CA SER A 136 -2.56 3.52 -2.96
C SER A 136 -2.06 4.93 -2.62
N VAL A 137 -2.21 5.88 -3.55
CA VAL A 137 -1.85 7.29 -3.32
C VAL A 137 -2.72 7.88 -2.20
N ALA A 138 -4.04 7.66 -2.25
CA ALA A 138 -4.97 8.18 -1.26
C ALA A 138 -4.73 7.68 0.18
N THR A 139 -4.07 6.52 0.36
CA THR A 139 -3.82 5.91 1.67
C THR A 139 -2.35 5.95 2.12
N GLY A 140 -1.47 6.62 1.36
CA GLY A 140 -0.06 6.77 1.71
C GLY A 140 0.77 5.49 1.58
N THR A 141 0.40 4.60 0.63
CA THR A 141 1.15 3.37 0.35
C THR A 141 2.57 3.68 -0.11
N HIS A 142 3.52 2.85 0.31
CA HIS A 142 4.95 3.04 0.05
C HIS A 142 5.65 1.72 -0.33
N GLY A 143 6.87 1.83 -0.82
CA GLY A 143 7.82 0.73 -0.99
C GLY A 143 8.84 0.70 0.14
N SER A 144 10.12 0.55 -0.19
CA SER A 144 11.23 0.63 0.76
C SER A 144 12.41 1.41 0.16
N GLY A 145 13.22 1.99 1.04
CA GLY A 145 14.50 2.63 0.73
C GLY A 145 14.69 3.94 1.50
N VAL A 146 15.92 4.16 1.98
CA VAL A 146 16.27 5.35 2.79
C VAL A 146 16.09 6.68 2.05
N ALA A 147 16.09 6.65 0.71
CA ALA A 147 15.89 7.81 -0.14
C ALA A 147 14.56 7.74 -0.92
N ASN A 148 13.75 6.72 -0.72
CA ASN A 148 12.51 6.49 -1.46
C ASN A 148 11.31 6.90 -0.60
N GLY A 149 10.56 7.92 -1.05
CA GLY A 149 9.31 8.33 -0.41
C GLY A 149 8.15 7.38 -0.69
N PRO A 150 6.97 7.65 -0.13
CA PRO A 150 5.73 6.99 -0.51
C PRO A 150 5.45 7.09 -2.02
N LEU A 151 4.60 6.21 -2.55
CA LEU A 151 4.23 6.25 -3.98
C LEU A 151 3.60 7.60 -4.37
N ALA A 152 2.95 8.24 -3.43
CA ALA A 152 2.39 9.59 -3.52
C ALA A 152 3.42 10.67 -3.85
N SER A 153 4.71 10.47 -3.55
CA SER A 153 5.78 11.42 -3.84
C SER A 153 6.01 11.65 -5.34
N ALA A 154 5.64 10.67 -6.18
CA ALA A 154 5.72 10.79 -7.63
C ALA A 154 4.56 11.60 -8.23
N VAL A 155 3.51 11.91 -7.47
CA VAL A 155 2.33 12.64 -7.99
C VAL A 155 2.70 14.08 -8.30
N ARG A 156 2.33 14.53 -9.49
CA ARG A 156 2.44 15.90 -9.97
C ARG A 156 1.10 16.61 -9.98
N GLU A 157 0.02 15.86 -10.27
CA GLU A 157 -1.32 16.41 -10.43
C GLU A 157 -2.38 15.36 -10.07
N VAL A 158 -3.49 15.81 -9.49
CA VAL A 158 -4.65 15.00 -9.13
C VAL A 158 -5.88 15.56 -9.84
N GLU A 159 -6.53 14.72 -10.65
CA GLU A 159 -7.84 15.02 -11.25
C GLU A 159 -8.91 14.27 -10.45
N MET A 160 -9.98 14.97 -10.08
CA MET A 160 -11.06 14.38 -9.29
C MET A 160 -12.43 14.96 -9.62
N VAL A 161 -13.49 14.16 -9.41
CA VAL A 161 -14.87 14.63 -9.36
C VAL A 161 -15.19 14.98 -7.91
N VAL A 162 -15.57 16.22 -7.65
CA VAL A 162 -15.94 16.75 -6.33
C VAL A 162 -17.44 16.61 -6.07
N ALA A 163 -17.91 17.00 -4.87
CA ALA A 163 -19.25 16.69 -4.36
C ALA A 163 -20.43 17.17 -5.21
N ASP A 164 -20.26 18.26 -5.97
CA ASP A 164 -21.30 18.77 -6.88
C ASP A 164 -21.28 18.13 -8.28
N GLY A 165 -20.43 17.11 -8.49
CA GLY A 165 -20.26 16.43 -9.76
C GLY A 165 -19.30 17.15 -10.73
N THR A 166 -18.76 18.31 -10.39
CA THR A 166 -17.76 18.99 -11.23
C THR A 166 -16.40 18.28 -11.16
N THR A 167 -15.65 18.37 -12.25
CA THR A 167 -14.27 17.86 -12.29
C THR A 167 -13.29 18.98 -12.00
N GLY A 168 -12.39 18.75 -11.06
CA GLY A 168 -11.31 19.67 -10.71
C GLY A 168 -9.94 19.02 -10.82
N THR A 169 -8.93 19.87 -11.03
CA THR A 169 -7.52 19.47 -11.08
C THR A 169 -6.73 20.27 -10.05
N ILE A 170 -5.86 19.60 -9.29
CA ILE A 170 -4.97 20.19 -8.28
C ILE A 170 -3.55 19.75 -8.59
N GLY A 171 -2.70 20.68 -9.05
CA GLY A 171 -1.29 20.44 -9.35
C GLY A 171 -0.35 20.91 -8.25
N ARG A 172 0.94 20.63 -8.37
CA ARG A 172 1.98 20.94 -7.36
C ARG A 172 2.09 22.43 -6.99
N ASP A 173 1.73 23.31 -7.91
CA ASP A 173 1.77 24.76 -7.68
C ASP A 173 0.55 25.28 -6.87
N ASP A 174 -0.43 24.43 -6.64
CA ASP A 174 -1.60 24.75 -5.82
C ASP A 174 -1.30 24.51 -4.33
N ALA A 175 -1.58 25.48 -3.48
CA ALA A 175 -1.37 25.37 -2.03
C ALA A 175 -2.14 24.21 -1.38
N ARG A 176 -3.20 23.72 -2.03
CA ARG A 176 -4.03 22.57 -1.59
C ARG A 176 -3.41 21.21 -1.93
N PHE A 177 -2.40 21.18 -2.79
CA PHE A 177 -1.85 19.94 -3.35
C PHE A 177 -1.43 18.94 -2.27
N GLY A 178 -0.73 19.37 -1.22
CA GLY A 178 -0.29 18.49 -0.14
C GLY A 178 -1.44 17.77 0.58
N GLY A 179 -2.63 18.40 0.64
CA GLY A 179 -3.84 17.78 1.17
C GLY A 179 -4.61 16.94 0.16
N ALA A 180 -4.48 17.25 -1.14
CA ALA A 180 -5.23 16.56 -2.19
C ALA A 180 -4.68 15.17 -2.51
N VAL A 181 -3.36 14.96 -2.36
CA VAL A 181 -2.69 13.71 -2.76
C VAL A 181 -3.06 12.55 -1.82
N THR A 182 -2.66 12.61 -0.55
CA THR A 182 -3.01 11.59 0.46
C THR A 182 -4.29 12.02 1.17
N SER A 183 -5.41 11.96 0.47
CA SER A 183 -6.68 12.56 0.91
C SER A 183 -7.67 11.59 1.54
N LEU A 184 -7.33 10.30 1.69
CA LEU A 184 -8.23 9.26 2.22
C LEU A 184 -9.56 9.13 1.44
N GLY A 185 -9.62 9.68 0.22
CA GLY A 185 -10.83 9.79 -0.58
C GLY A 185 -11.90 10.69 0.05
N ALA A 186 -11.50 11.68 0.85
CA ALA A 186 -12.41 12.61 1.54
C ALA A 186 -12.70 13.90 0.75
N LEU A 187 -12.04 14.10 -0.39
CA LEU A 187 -12.19 15.32 -1.20
C LEU A 187 -12.96 15.10 -2.50
N GLY A 188 -13.03 13.86 -2.97
CA GLY A 188 -13.63 13.52 -4.25
C GLY A 188 -13.23 12.14 -4.74
N VAL A 189 -13.74 11.79 -5.92
CA VAL A 189 -13.37 10.58 -6.65
C VAL A 189 -12.20 10.90 -7.58
N VAL A 190 -11.01 10.41 -7.28
CA VAL A 190 -9.83 10.58 -8.14
C VAL A 190 -10.03 9.81 -9.44
N THR A 191 -10.08 10.52 -10.56
CA THR A 191 -10.28 9.98 -11.90
C THR A 191 -8.98 9.72 -12.63
N ALA A 192 -7.98 10.59 -12.45
CA ALA A 192 -6.64 10.42 -12.99
C ALA A 192 -5.58 11.04 -12.07
N LEU A 193 -4.34 10.62 -12.28
CA LEU A 193 -3.14 11.17 -11.65
C LEU A 193 -2.08 11.38 -12.72
N THR A 194 -1.34 12.48 -12.64
CA THR A 194 -0.09 12.67 -13.38
C THR A 194 1.08 12.33 -12.45
N LEU A 195 1.94 11.41 -12.86
CA LEU A 195 3.10 10.94 -12.07
C LEU A 195 4.40 11.32 -12.78
N ASP A 196 5.42 11.69 -12.00
CA ASP A 196 6.79 11.85 -12.49
C ASP A 196 7.43 10.48 -12.76
N LEU A 197 8.26 10.44 -13.79
CA LEU A 197 9.01 9.27 -14.23
C LEU A 197 10.50 9.58 -14.30
N GLU A 198 11.32 8.53 -14.24
CA GLU A 198 12.76 8.59 -14.51
C GLU A 198 13.13 7.63 -15.67
N PRO A 199 14.35 7.69 -16.23
CA PRO A 199 14.81 6.68 -17.19
C PRO A 199 14.74 5.28 -16.60
N ALA A 200 14.35 4.29 -17.42
CA ALA A 200 14.29 2.91 -17.00
C ALA A 200 15.65 2.41 -16.50
N TYR A 201 15.63 1.60 -15.46
CA TYR A 201 16.81 1.02 -14.83
C TYR A 201 16.63 -0.47 -14.56
N GLY A 202 17.75 -1.17 -14.47
CA GLY A 202 17.77 -2.55 -14.02
C GLY A 202 17.87 -2.65 -12.51
N VAL A 203 17.36 -3.74 -11.96
CA VAL A 203 17.46 -4.09 -10.53
C VAL A 203 17.84 -5.54 -10.38
N GLU A 204 18.70 -5.86 -9.45
CA GLU A 204 18.93 -7.22 -8.94
C GLU A 204 18.44 -7.33 -7.50
N GLN A 205 18.00 -8.52 -7.12
CA GLN A 205 17.54 -8.82 -5.76
C GLN A 205 18.33 -9.98 -5.18
N ARG A 206 18.89 -9.78 -3.96
CA ARG A 206 19.51 -10.83 -3.15
C ARG A 206 18.78 -10.94 -1.83
N VAL A 207 18.64 -12.17 -1.36
CA VAL A 207 18.12 -12.48 -0.03
C VAL A 207 19.28 -12.95 0.82
N TYR A 208 19.34 -12.45 2.05
CA TYR A 208 20.26 -12.88 3.09
C TYR A 208 19.48 -13.44 4.27
N THR A 209 20.08 -14.33 5.04
CA THR A 209 19.41 -15.04 6.14
C THR A 209 20.11 -14.83 7.45
N GLU A 210 19.33 -14.85 8.55
CA GLU A 210 19.84 -14.87 9.92
C GLU A 210 20.62 -13.61 10.30
N LEU A 211 19.99 -12.44 10.18
CA LEU A 211 20.54 -11.18 10.69
C LEU A 211 20.15 -11.01 12.17
N PRO A 212 21.11 -10.96 13.12
CA PRO A 212 20.78 -10.77 14.53
C PRO A 212 20.27 -9.37 14.82
N LEU A 213 19.43 -9.21 15.85
CA LEU A 213 19.00 -7.89 16.34
C LEU A 213 20.08 -7.27 17.24
N ASP A 214 20.76 -8.11 18.05
CA ASP A 214 21.84 -7.64 18.92
C ASP A 214 23.01 -7.10 18.10
N GLY A 215 23.42 -5.88 18.40
CA GLY A 215 24.51 -5.21 17.71
C GLY A 215 24.17 -4.76 16.28
N LEU A 216 22.89 -4.75 15.89
CA LEU A 216 22.45 -4.28 14.59
C LEU A 216 22.74 -2.78 14.41
N ASP A 217 23.54 -2.43 13.42
CA ASP A 217 23.57 -1.08 12.85
C ASP A 217 22.46 -0.93 11.80
N PHE A 218 21.27 -0.54 12.27
CA PHE A 218 20.08 -0.45 11.43
C PHE A 218 20.26 0.51 10.25
N GLU A 219 20.91 1.66 10.48
CA GLU A 219 21.08 2.68 9.44
C GLU A 219 21.98 2.17 8.31
N THR A 220 23.09 1.53 8.65
CA THR A 220 24.00 0.95 7.64
C THR A 220 23.35 -0.19 6.88
N VAL A 221 22.63 -1.08 7.56
CA VAL A 221 21.92 -2.19 6.92
C VAL A 221 20.79 -1.69 6.01
N ALA A 222 20.00 -0.73 6.46
CA ALA A 222 18.89 -0.16 5.67
C ALA A 222 19.38 0.60 4.43
N ALA A 223 20.61 1.16 4.48
CA ALA A 223 21.23 1.88 3.36
C ALA A 223 22.02 0.96 2.40
N ALA A 224 22.14 -0.34 2.66
CA ALA A 224 22.96 -1.27 1.86
C ALA A 224 22.38 -1.57 0.46
N GLY A 225 21.21 -1.03 0.12
CA GLY A 225 20.57 -1.20 -1.18
C GLY A 225 19.69 -0.02 -1.57
N TYR A 226 19.19 -0.06 -2.81
CA TYR A 226 18.17 0.90 -3.27
C TYR A 226 16.87 0.72 -2.51
N SER A 227 16.53 -0.53 -2.19
CA SER A 227 15.37 -0.92 -1.39
C SER A 227 15.78 -2.12 -0.53
N VAL A 228 15.62 -1.99 0.79
CA VAL A 228 15.93 -3.03 1.76
C VAL A 228 14.71 -3.32 2.59
N SER A 229 14.38 -4.63 2.76
CA SER A 229 13.30 -5.12 3.61
C SER A 229 13.82 -6.21 4.53
N LEU A 230 13.57 -6.07 5.84
CA LEU A 230 13.97 -7.06 6.83
C LEU A 230 12.72 -7.82 7.30
N PHE A 231 12.77 -9.15 7.30
CA PHE A 231 11.64 -10.01 7.65
C PHE A 231 11.92 -10.82 8.92
N THR A 232 10.95 -10.83 9.84
CA THR A 232 10.99 -11.62 11.07
C THR A 232 9.61 -12.25 11.35
N ASP A 233 9.61 -13.39 12.04
CA ASP A 233 8.38 -14.00 12.59
C ASP A 233 8.27 -13.81 14.12
N TRP A 234 9.20 -13.04 14.71
CA TRP A 234 9.32 -12.76 16.13
C TRP A 234 9.40 -13.98 17.04
N ARG A 235 9.64 -15.19 16.49
CA ARG A 235 9.85 -16.42 17.29
C ARG A 235 11.20 -16.44 17.99
N ARG A 236 12.12 -15.62 17.49
CA ARG A 236 13.47 -15.40 18.06
C ARG A 236 13.89 -13.96 17.77
N PRO A 237 14.84 -13.39 18.54
CA PRO A 237 15.40 -12.06 18.23
C PRO A 237 16.07 -12.03 16.85
N GLY A 238 15.84 -10.95 16.08
CA GLY A 238 16.47 -10.75 14.79
C GLY A 238 15.59 -11.08 13.58
N PHE A 239 16.23 -11.08 12.42
CA PHE A 239 15.54 -11.18 11.12
C PHE A 239 15.94 -12.47 10.42
N ARG A 240 14.93 -13.22 10.01
CA ARG A 240 15.11 -14.47 9.26
C ARG A 240 15.59 -14.21 7.84
N GLN A 241 15.18 -13.10 7.24
CA GLN A 241 15.54 -12.73 5.89
C GLN A 241 15.76 -11.23 5.79
N VAL A 242 16.72 -10.84 4.95
CA VAL A 242 16.93 -9.47 4.50
C VAL A 242 16.93 -9.48 2.98
N TRP A 243 15.98 -8.76 2.38
CA TRP A 243 15.87 -8.62 0.94
C TRP A 243 16.53 -7.32 0.52
N VAL A 244 17.63 -7.42 -0.20
CA VAL A 244 18.42 -6.28 -0.69
C VAL A 244 18.23 -6.18 -2.19
N LYS A 245 17.64 -5.06 -2.64
CA LYS A 245 17.45 -4.73 -4.03
C LYS A 245 18.40 -3.62 -4.43
N ARG A 246 19.16 -3.82 -5.49
CA ARG A 246 20.21 -2.90 -5.97
C ARG A 246 19.91 -2.50 -7.40
N ARG A 247 20.08 -1.23 -7.70
CA ARG A 247 20.07 -0.76 -9.08
C ARG A 247 21.37 -1.18 -9.77
N THR A 248 21.28 -1.68 -10.99
CA THR A 248 22.44 -2.16 -11.77
C THR A 248 23.28 -1.00 -12.33
N ASP A 249 22.74 0.22 -12.35
CA ASP A 249 23.42 1.45 -12.74
C ASP A 249 24.18 2.14 -11.59
N ARG A 250 24.22 1.51 -10.41
CA ARG A 250 24.94 2.01 -9.21
C ARG A 250 25.98 0.98 -8.75
N PRO A 251 27.04 1.44 -8.08
CA PRO A 251 28.04 0.53 -7.48
C PRO A 251 27.38 -0.50 -6.56
N ALA A 252 27.89 -1.72 -6.60
CA ALA A 252 27.49 -2.75 -5.64
C ALA A 252 28.01 -2.40 -4.24
N VAL A 253 27.17 -2.65 -3.23
CA VAL A 253 27.54 -2.55 -1.83
C VAL A 253 27.57 -3.96 -1.25
N ASP A 254 28.62 -4.32 -0.55
CA ASP A 254 28.71 -5.60 0.14
C ASP A 254 27.71 -5.66 1.29
N PHE A 255 27.25 -6.86 1.58
CA PHE A 255 26.33 -7.13 2.68
C PHE A 255 26.94 -8.20 3.59
N PRO A 256 27.88 -7.83 4.48
CA PRO A 256 28.65 -8.79 5.29
C PRO A 256 27.93 -9.26 6.57
N TRP A 257 26.75 -8.68 6.89
CA TRP A 257 26.09 -8.90 8.18
C TRP A 257 25.27 -10.20 8.27
N ALA A 258 25.00 -10.86 7.13
CA ALA A 258 24.21 -12.08 7.09
C ALA A 258 24.61 -12.96 5.89
N ALA A 259 24.33 -14.25 5.95
CA ALA A 259 24.67 -15.19 4.88
C ALA A 259 23.72 -15.05 3.68
N PRO A 260 24.23 -15.08 2.42
CA PRO A 260 23.37 -15.07 1.26
C PRO A 260 22.57 -16.38 1.17
N ALA A 261 21.29 -16.28 0.82
CA ALA A 261 20.47 -17.44 0.50
C ALA A 261 20.97 -18.13 -0.78
N THR A 262 20.94 -19.45 -0.81
CA THR A 262 21.35 -20.28 -1.94
C THR A 262 20.20 -20.71 -2.84
N GLU A 263 18.96 -20.47 -2.39
CA GLU A 263 17.72 -20.74 -3.11
C GLU A 263 16.71 -19.59 -2.90
N PRO A 264 15.71 -19.44 -3.80
CA PRO A 264 14.66 -18.43 -3.60
C PRO A 264 13.82 -18.70 -2.37
N LEU A 265 13.52 -17.64 -1.60
CA LEU A 265 12.76 -17.71 -0.36
C LEU A 265 11.48 -16.87 -0.45
N HIS A 266 10.43 -17.29 0.27
CA HIS A 266 9.22 -16.54 0.50
C HIS A 266 9.29 -15.84 1.86
N PRO A 267 8.79 -14.58 2.01
CA PRO A 267 8.88 -13.86 3.30
C PRO A 267 7.98 -14.48 4.38
N VAL A 268 6.91 -15.18 4.00
CA VAL A 268 6.08 -15.96 4.93
C VAL A 268 6.66 -17.37 5.02
N PRO A 269 7.05 -17.84 6.22
CA PRO A 269 7.64 -19.18 6.40
C PRO A 269 6.74 -20.30 5.85
N GLY A 270 7.35 -21.26 5.14
CA GLY A 270 6.66 -22.43 4.60
C GLY A 270 5.88 -22.19 3.30
N MET A 271 5.79 -20.96 2.80
CA MET A 271 5.19 -20.65 1.51
C MET A 271 6.20 -20.87 0.36
N PRO A 272 5.75 -21.35 -0.82
CA PRO A 272 6.62 -21.53 -1.98
C PRO A 272 7.03 -20.18 -2.58
N ALA A 273 8.31 -20.03 -2.95
CA ALA A 273 8.85 -18.79 -3.51
C ALA A 273 8.41 -18.49 -4.96
N ALA A 274 7.62 -19.36 -5.59
CA ALA A 274 7.17 -19.18 -6.99
C ALA A 274 6.39 -17.86 -7.22
N ASN A 275 5.72 -17.36 -6.19
CA ASN A 275 4.97 -16.09 -6.24
C ASN A 275 5.87 -14.86 -6.11
N CYS A 276 7.13 -15.05 -5.67
CA CYS A 276 8.07 -13.96 -5.45
C CYS A 276 8.76 -13.55 -6.76
N THR A 277 9.18 -12.29 -6.82
CA THR A 277 10.02 -11.77 -7.88
C THR A 277 11.41 -12.43 -7.83
N GLU A 278 12.10 -12.46 -8.98
CA GLU A 278 13.38 -13.14 -9.16
C GLU A 278 14.42 -12.70 -8.13
N GLN A 279 15.14 -13.68 -7.58
CA GLN A 279 16.15 -13.53 -6.52
C GLN A 279 17.55 -13.96 -7.02
N LEU A 280 18.46 -14.23 -6.09
CA LEU A 280 19.82 -14.73 -6.32
C LEU A 280 20.72 -13.79 -7.15
N GLY A 281 20.37 -12.50 -7.18
CA GLY A 281 21.15 -11.47 -7.87
C GLY A 281 21.00 -11.49 -9.40
N VAL A 282 19.94 -12.08 -9.92
CA VAL A 282 19.65 -12.06 -11.37
C VAL A 282 19.09 -10.69 -11.74
N PRO A 283 19.80 -9.88 -12.55
CA PRO A 283 19.33 -8.58 -12.99
C PRO A 283 18.04 -8.71 -13.84
N GLY A 284 17.18 -7.68 -13.76
CA GLY A 284 15.98 -7.59 -14.58
C GLY A 284 15.37 -6.21 -14.53
N PRO A 285 14.25 -5.98 -15.24
CA PRO A 285 13.57 -4.71 -15.25
C PRO A 285 13.10 -4.29 -13.85
N TRP A 286 13.15 -3.00 -13.55
CA TRP A 286 12.75 -2.43 -12.26
C TRP A 286 11.39 -2.93 -11.78
N HIS A 287 10.40 -2.99 -12.66
CA HIS A 287 9.02 -3.35 -12.31
C HIS A 287 8.82 -4.85 -12.01
N GLU A 288 9.78 -5.69 -12.41
CA GLU A 288 9.80 -7.13 -12.11
C GLU A 288 10.70 -7.47 -10.91
N ARG A 289 11.35 -6.48 -10.31
CA ARG A 289 12.30 -6.70 -9.20
C ARG A 289 11.95 -5.87 -7.96
N LEU A 290 11.43 -4.64 -8.11
CA LEU A 290 11.07 -3.81 -6.96
C LEU A 290 9.90 -4.39 -6.14
N PRO A 291 8.80 -4.91 -6.73
CA PRO A 291 7.81 -5.63 -5.94
C PRO A 291 8.39 -6.91 -5.33
N HIS A 292 7.79 -7.38 -4.24
CA HIS A 292 8.12 -8.70 -3.68
C HIS A 292 7.41 -9.81 -4.44
N PHE A 293 6.20 -9.53 -4.95
CA PHE A 293 5.34 -10.52 -5.58
C PHE A 293 5.10 -10.20 -7.05
N ARG A 294 5.06 -11.26 -7.85
CA ARG A 294 4.76 -11.19 -9.28
C ARG A 294 3.27 -10.86 -9.49
N ALA A 295 2.96 -10.10 -10.53
CA ALA A 295 1.62 -9.63 -10.82
C ALA A 295 0.61 -10.73 -11.15
N GLU A 296 1.09 -11.88 -11.60
CA GLU A 296 0.31 -13.04 -12.05
C GLU A 296 -0.16 -13.94 -10.91
N PHE A 297 0.36 -13.74 -9.69
CA PHE A 297 0.09 -14.57 -8.53
C PHE A 297 -0.65 -13.79 -7.43
N THR A 298 -1.32 -14.52 -6.53
CA THR A 298 -1.83 -13.93 -5.30
C THR A 298 -0.66 -13.46 -4.43
N PRO A 299 -0.63 -12.19 -4.01
CA PRO A 299 0.44 -11.68 -3.16
C PRO A 299 0.33 -12.23 -1.74
N SER A 300 1.48 -12.34 -1.04
CA SER A 300 1.57 -12.81 0.35
C SER A 300 0.92 -14.18 0.54
N SER A 301 0.15 -14.39 1.62
CA SER A 301 -0.58 -15.64 1.86
C SER A 301 -2.00 -15.63 1.26
N GLY A 302 -2.57 -14.45 1.01
CA GLY A 302 -3.95 -14.28 0.55
C GLY A 302 -5.02 -14.45 1.65
N GLU A 303 -4.66 -15.00 2.82
CA GLU A 303 -5.54 -15.21 3.97
C GLU A 303 -4.93 -14.50 5.19
N GLU A 304 -5.16 -13.18 5.28
CA GLU A 304 -4.43 -12.31 6.19
C GLU A 304 -5.22 -11.08 6.64
N ILE A 305 -4.79 -10.52 7.77
CA ILE A 305 -5.07 -9.17 8.25
C ILE A 305 -3.73 -8.44 8.29
N GLN A 306 -3.72 -7.12 8.10
CA GLN A 306 -2.48 -6.34 8.13
C GLN A 306 -2.58 -5.13 9.03
N SER A 307 -1.50 -4.86 9.77
CA SER A 307 -1.24 -3.59 10.47
C SER A 307 0.12 -3.04 10.03
N GLU A 308 0.30 -1.72 10.09
CA GLU A 308 1.59 -1.10 9.81
C GLU A 308 1.68 0.25 10.50
N TYR A 309 2.86 0.56 11.04
CA TYR A 309 3.14 1.78 11.78
C TYR A 309 4.43 2.41 11.28
N LEU A 310 4.38 3.70 10.96
CA LEU A 310 5.55 4.48 10.59
C LEU A 310 6.01 5.31 11.80
N LEU A 311 7.26 5.11 12.21
CA LEU A 311 7.90 5.81 13.32
C LEU A 311 9.06 6.65 12.79
N PRO A 312 9.53 7.68 13.52
CA PRO A 312 10.79 8.35 13.19
C PRO A 312 11.92 7.34 13.05
N ARG A 313 12.66 7.38 11.93
CA ARG A 313 13.72 6.40 11.63
C ARG A 313 14.77 6.27 12.74
N PRO A 314 15.21 7.34 13.45
CA PRO A 314 16.13 7.20 14.56
C PRO A 314 15.62 6.34 15.73
N ALA A 315 14.29 6.16 15.87
CA ALA A 315 13.70 5.31 16.89
C ALA A 315 13.63 3.81 16.49
N ALA A 316 14.16 3.44 15.31
CA ALA A 316 13.98 2.09 14.76
C ALA A 316 14.46 0.99 15.70
N LEU A 317 15.70 1.07 16.23
CA LEU A 317 16.25 0.05 17.11
C LEU A 317 15.51 -0.06 18.44
N ASP A 318 15.20 1.07 19.07
CA ASP A 318 14.47 1.09 20.33
C ASP A 318 13.08 0.48 20.17
N ALA A 319 12.38 0.80 19.08
CA ALA A 319 11.08 0.21 18.76
C ALA A 319 11.18 -1.31 18.49
N LEU A 320 12.22 -1.77 17.78
CA LEU A 320 12.45 -3.18 17.52
C LEU A 320 12.74 -3.95 18.82
N HIS A 321 13.55 -3.40 19.72
CA HIS A 321 13.79 -4.00 21.05
C HIS A 321 12.52 -4.00 21.92
N ALA A 322 11.71 -2.96 21.83
CA ALA A 322 10.43 -2.90 22.56
C ALA A 322 9.45 -3.99 22.08
N ILE A 323 9.40 -4.25 20.76
CA ILE A 323 8.59 -5.35 20.20
C ILE A 323 9.18 -6.72 20.59
N ASP A 324 10.51 -6.85 20.58
CA ASP A 324 11.16 -8.08 21.03
C ASP A 324 10.80 -8.42 22.48
N GLY A 325 10.60 -7.42 23.34
CA GLY A 325 10.11 -7.59 24.70
C GLY A 325 8.71 -8.22 24.81
N ILE A 326 7.91 -8.17 23.74
CA ILE A 326 6.57 -8.81 23.65
C ILE A 326 6.49 -9.85 22.54
N ARG A 327 7.63 -10.32 22.01
CA ARG A 327 7.69 -11.16 20.81
C ARG A 327 6.85 -12.44 20.90
N GLU A 328 6.72 -13.06 22.06
CA GLU A 328 5.92 -14.28 22.24
C GLU A 328 4.43 -14.02 21.99
N THR A 329 3.93 -12.84 22.43
CA THR A 329 2.55 -12.40 22.16
C THR A 329 2.34 -12.14 20.68
N VAL A 330 3.29 -11.46 20.04
CA VAL A 330 3.23 -11.13 18.60
C VAL A 330 3.33 -12.40 17.75
N ALA A 331 4.29 -13.26 18.01
CA ALA A 331 4.53 -14.48 17.24
C ALA A 331 3.34 -15.47 17.24
N GLY A 332 2.48 -15.42 18.27
CA GLY A 332 1.33 -16.31 18.40
C GLY A 332 0.30 -16.18 17.27
N VAL A 333 0.20 -15.01 16.64
CA VAL A 333 -0.78 -14.72 15.58
C VAL A 333 -0.14 -14.11 14.33
N LEU A 334 1.19 -14.03 14.29
CA LEU A 334 1.94 -13.42 13.18
C LEU A 334 2.26 -14.45 12.10
N GLN A 335 2.08 -14.07 10.83
CA GLN A 335 2.62 -14.80 9.69
C GLN A 335 4.03 -14.30 9.35
N THR A 336 4.20 -12.99 9.26
CA THR A 336 5.50 -12.32 9.03
C THR A 336 5.41 -10.85 9.41
N CYS A 337 6.53 -10.28 9.84
CA CYS A 337 6.72 -8.85 10.02
C CYS A 337 7.79 -8.37 9.04
N GLU A 338 7.54 -7.24 8.37
CA GLU A 338 8.47 -6.59 7.44
C GLU A 338 8.86 -5.22 7.99
N VAL A 339 10.16 -4.94 8.08
CA VAL A 339 10.72 -3.65 8.48
C VAL A 339 11.32 -2.98 7.26
N ARG A 340 10.87 -1.76 6.98
CA ARG A 340 11.30 -0.95 5.82
C ARG A 340 11.65 0.46 6.23
N THR A 341 12.34 1.18 5.35
CA THR A 341 12.56 2.63 5.49
C THR A 341 11.77 3.38 4.44
N VAL A 342 11.31 4.58 4.80
CA VAL A 342 10.55 5.49 3.93
C VAL A 342 11.07 6.89 4.13
N ALA A 343 11.49 7.56 3.05
CA ALA A 343 11.91 8.95 3.11
C ALA A 343 10.71 9.89 3.37
N ALA A 344 10.99 11.03 3.98
CA ALA A 344 10.02 12.07 4.25
C ALA A 344 9.35 12.61 2.99
N ASP A 345 8.09 13.04 3.12
CA ASP A 345 7.35 13.72 2.07
C ASP A 345 6.56 14.94 2.60
N PRO A 346 6.06 15.84 1.72
CA PRO A 346 5.30 17.02 2.11
C PRO A 346 3.77 16.78 2.20
N GLN A 347 3.26 15.57 1.93
CA GLN A 347 1.82 15.31 1.88
C GLN A 347 1.20 15.36 3.28
N TRP A 348 0.12 16.15 3.46
CA TRP A 348 -0.38 16.52 4.79
C TRP A 348 -0.78 15.34 5.69
N LEU A 349 -1.41 14.31 5.11
CA LEU A 349 -1.81 13.10 5.83
C LEU A 349 -0.94 11.88 5.50
N SER A 350 0.23 12.08 4.89
CA SER A 350 1.18 10.98 4.72
C SER A 350 1.71 10.53 6.08
N PRO A 351 1.76 9.23 6.36
CA PRO A 351 2.43 8.73 7.57
C PRO A 351 3.92 9.11 7.65
N ALA A 352 4.57 9.40 6.49
CA ALA A 352 5.95 9.89 6.41
C ALA A 352 6.04 11.43 6.33
N HIS A 353 4.93 12.18 6.56
CA HIS A 353 4.94 13.63 6.47
C HIS A 353 6.03 14.26 7.34
N GLY A 354 6.98 14.98 6.68
CA GLY A 354 8.01 15.78 7.34
C GLY A 354 9.04 14.99 8.14
N ARG A 355 9.10 13.65 8.03
CA ARG A 355 10.08 12.83 8.74
C ARG A 355 10.46 11.57 8.00
N ASP A 356 11.75 11.28 7.92
CA ASP A 356 12.23 9.95 7.54
C ASP A 356 11.72 8.93 8.54
N SER A 357 11.21 7.82 8.03
CA SER A 357 10.49 6.85 8.85
C SER A 357 11.04 5.43 8.70
N VAL A 358 10.90 4.65 9.77
CA VAL A 358 10.89 3.19 9.71
C VAL A 358 9.43 2.73 9.71
N ALA A 359 9.08 1.85 8.78
CA ALA A 359 7.77 1.23 8.68
C ALA A 359 7.82 -0.20 9.22
N LEU A 360 7.01 -0.48 10.22
CA LEU A 360 6.86 -1.79 10.86
C LEU A 360 5.53 -2.40 10.38
N HIS A 361 5.61 -3.31 9.42
CA HIS A 361 4.46 -3.96 8.78
C HIS A 361 4.27 -5.37 9.34
N PHE A 362 3.04 -5.69 9.71
CA PHE A 362 2.65 -6.98 10.26
C PHE A 362 1.59 -7.64 9.38
N THR A 363 1.86 -8.85 8.95
CA THR A 363 0.90 -9.75 8.30
C THR A 363 0.46 -10.78 9.33
N TRP A 364 -0.80 -10.68 9.76
CA TRP A 364 -1.40 -11.52 10.79
C TRP A 364 -2.18 -12.68 10.18
N VAL A 365 -2.44 -13.72 10.98
CA VAL A 365 -3.45 -14.73 10.65
C VAL A 365 -4.82 -14.08 10.46
N LYS A 366 -5.71 -14.71 9.68
CA LYS A 366 -7.05 -14.20 9.40
C LYS A 366 -8.04 -14.56 10.53
N ASP A 367 -7.73 -14.13 11.73
CA ASP A 367 -8.54 -14.27 12.93
C ASP A 367 -8.56 -12.94 13.68
N GLU A 368 -9.57 -12.11 13.40
CA GLU A 368 -9.68 -10.77 13.97
C GLU A 368 -9.78 -10.80 15.51
N ALA A 369 -10.47 -11.79 16.06
CA ALA A 369 -10.65 -11.92 17.51
C ALA A 369 -9.34 -12.21 18.24
N ALA A 370 -8.46 -13.02 17.63
CA ALA A 370 -7.14 -13.32 18.17
C ALA A 370 -6.14 -12.17 17.91
N VAL A 371 -6.26 -11.47 16.79
CA VAL A 371 -5.32 -10.42 16.35
C VAL A 371 -5.52 -9.10 17.08
N LEU A 372 -6.76 -8.62 17.28
CA LEU A 372 -7.01 -7.28 17.83
C LEU A 372 -6.42 -7.05 19.24
N PRO A 373 -6.45 -8.02 20.18
CA PRO A 373 -5.76 -7.86 21.48
C PRO A 373 -4.24 -7.67 21.32
N VAL A 374 -3.62 -8.35 20.34
CA VAL A 374 -2.18 -8.25 20.06
C VAL A 374 -1.86 -6.90 19.42
N VAL A 375 -2.68 -6.43 18.48
CA VAL A 375 -2.58 -5.08 17.89
C VAL A 375 -2.67 -4.00 18.98
N ARG A 376 -3.59 -4.13 19.93
CA ARG A 376 -3.68 -3.20 21.08
C ARG A 376 -2.38 -3.16 21.88
N ARG A 377 -1.86 -4.35 22.23
CA ARG A 377 -0.62 -4.45 22.99
C ARG A 377 0.58 -3.89 22.22
N LEU A 378 0.62 -4.12 20.91
CA LEU A 378 1.65 -3.57 20.03
C LEU A 378 1.58 -2.03 19.99
N GLU A 379 0.39 -1.44 19.85
CA GLU A 379 0.22 0.02 19.87
C GLU A 379 0.63 0.65 21.20
N GLU A 380 0.33 0.00 22.33
CA GLU A 380 0.79 0.44 23.66
C GLU A 380 2.32 0.49 23.74
N VAL A 381 3.00 -0.53 23.20
CA VAL A 381 4.47 -0.63 23.19
C VAL A 381 5.10 0.40 22.25
N LEU A 382 4.44 0.69 21.14
CA LEU A 382 4.93 1.65 20.16
C LEU A 382 4.59 3.12 20.49
N GLU A 383 3.64 3.38 21.38
CA GLU A 383 3.17 4.73 21.71
C GLU A 383 4.31 5.74 22.04
N PRO A 384 5.37 5.36 22.78
CA PRO A 384 6.47 6.29 23.09
C PRO A 384 7.27 6.77 21.86
N PHE A 385 7.11 6.10 20.71
CA PHE A 385 7.84 6.38 19.48
C PHE A 385 7.02 7.18 18.45
N ASP A 386 5.89 7.77 18.84
CA ASP A 386 5.00 8.58 17.98
C ASP A 386 4.62 7.87 16.67
N PRO A 387 4.01 6.66 16.73
CA PRO A 387 3.65 5.88 15.56
C PRO A 387 2.53 6.53 14.77
N ARG A 388 2.63 6.57 13.45
CA ARG A 388 1.54 6.90 12.53
C ARG A 388 1.11 5.64 11.80
N PRO A 389 -0.12 5.14 12.02
CA PRO A 389 -0.59 3.94 11.32
C PRO A 389 -0.79 4.19 9.83
N HIS A 390 -0.59 3.16 9.03
CA HIS A 390 -0.96 3.18 7.61
C HIS A 390 -2.49 3.20 7.47
N TRP A 391 -3.02 4.19 6.76
CA TRP A 391 -4.46 4.47 6.68
C TRP A 391 -5.34 3.33 6.17
N GLY A 392 -4.81 2.48 5.31
CA GLY A 392 -5.55 1.35 4.74
C GLY A 392 -5.44 0.05 5.55
N LYS A 393 -4.79 0.04 6.73
CA LYS A 393 -4.57 -1.16 7.53
C LYS A 393 -5.31 -1.12 8.85
N VAL A 394 -5.26 -2.20 9.62
CA VAL A 394 -5.91 -2.28 10.94
C VAL A 394 -5.08 -1.52 11.96
N PHE A 395 -5.71 -0.63 12.68
CA PHE A 395 -5.17 0.06 13.86
C PHE A 395 -6.31 0.39 14.83
N LEU A 396 -5.96 0.60 16.08
CA LEU A 396 -6.88 0.91 17.19
C LEU A 396 -6.63 2.29 17.78
N THR A 397 -5.58 2.98 17.33
CA THR A 397 -5.23 4.34 17.78
C THR A 397 -6.41 5.28 17.60
N PRO A 398 -6.89 5.95 18.66
CA PRO A 398 -8.05 6.85 18.58
C PRO A 398 -7.81 8.03 17.63
N SER A 399 -8.84 8.45 16.91
CA SER A 399 -8.77 9.58 15.95
C SER A 399 -8.30 10.88 16.62
N ALA A 400 -8.65 11.10 17.89
CA ALA A 400 -8.17 12.27 18.67
C ALA A 400 -6.64 12.29 18.79
N VAL A 401 -6.01 11.13 18.99
CA VAL A 401 -4.54 10.98 19.03
C VAL A 401 -3.95 11.20 17.65
N LEU A 402 -4.54 10.60 16.60
CA LEU A 402 -4.07 10.77 15.22
C LEU A 402 -4.10 12.23 14.78
N ARG A 403 -5.15 12.98 15.11
CA ARG A 403 -5.22 14.42 14.82
C ARG A 403 -4.00 15.21 15.33
N GLY A 404 -3.49 14.84 16.50
CA GLY A 404 -2.30 15.47 17.09
C GLY A 404 -0.98 15.08 16.41
N ARG A 405 -0.94 13.95 15.71
CA ARG A 405 0.30 13.45 15.08
C ARG A 405 0.57 14.03 13.67
N TYR A 406 -0.40 14.70 13.07
CA TYR A 406 -0.26 15.30 11.74
C TYR A 406 -0.29 16.82 11.82
N ALA A 407 0.85 17.46 11.62
CA ALA A 407 1.02 18.91 11.76
C ALA A 407 0.07 19.74 10.86
N ARG A 408 -0.32 19.19 9.70
CA ARG A 408 -1.21 19.84 8.73
C ARG A 408 -2.65 19.33 8.81
N PHE A 409 -3.04 18.69 9.91
CA PHE A 409 -4.39 18.13 10.07
C PHE A 409 -5.49 19.19 10.00
N ALA A 410 -5.29 20.35 10.65
CA ALA A 410 -6.25 21.44 10.61
C ALA A 410 -6.48 21.97 9.19
N ASP A 411 -5.40 22.15 8.42
CA ASP A 411 -5.46 22.57 7.01
C ASP A 411 -6.22 21.55 6.16
N PHE A 412 -5.97 20.25 6.39
CA PHE A 412 -6.69 19.19 5.69
C PHE A 412 -8.20 19.21 6.01
N ARG A 413 -8.56 19.38 7.27
CA ARG A 413 -9.96 19.51 7.70
C ARG A 413 -10.65 20.69 7.02
N ASP A 414 -9.97 21.83 6.92
CA ASP A 414 -10.51 23.04 6.28
C ASP A 414 -10.62 22.84 4.76
N LEU A 415 -9.67 22.13 4.13
CA LEU A 415 -9.74 21.73 2.74
C LEU A 415 -10.96 20.83 2.45
N VAL A 416 -11.20 19.82 3.32
CA VAL A 416 -12.40 18.97 3.20
C VAL A 416 -13.68 19.80 3.32
N ARG A 417 -13.76 20.77 4.25
CA ARG A 417 -14.93 21.65 4.39
C ARG A 417 -15.17 22.49 3.14
N ALA A 418 -14.10 22.91 2.48
CA ALA A 418 -14.19 23.74 1.27
C ALA A 418 -14.63 22.93 0.03
N LEU A 419 -14.13 21.69 -0.14
CA LEU A 419 -14.41 20.88 -1.33
C LEU A 419 -15.60 19.91 -1.17
N ASP A 420 -15.91 19.54 0.07
CA ASP A 420 -17.04 18.66 0.42
C ASP A 420 -17.81 19.23 1.63
N PRO A 421 -18.50 20.39 1.46
CA PRO A 421 -19.24 21.03 2.55
C PRO A 421 -20.41 20.17 3.04
N SER A 422 -21.02 19.37 2.17
CA SER A 422 -22.14 18.47 2.47
C SER A 422 -21.72 17.17 3.17
N GLY A 423 -20.43 16.80 3.12
CA GLY A 423 -19.92 15.54 3.65
C GLY A 423 -20.30 14.33 2.78
N THR A 424 -20.43 14.54 1.47
CA THR A 424 -20.71 13.48 0.49
C THR A 424 -19.70 12.34 0.56
N PHE A 425 -18.41 12.66 0.74
CA PHE A 425 -17.33 11.68 0.84
C PHE A 425 -16.98 11.29 2.28
N ALA A 426 -17.68 11.80 3.28
CA ALA A 426 -17.42 11.53 4.69
C ALA A 426 -18.25 10.31 5.18
N ASN A 427 -17.62 9.13 5.20
CA ASN A 427 -18.17 7.94 5.89
C ASN A 427 -17.89 8.00 7.40
N ALA A 428 -18.27 6.97 8.16
CA ALA A 428 -18.05 6.91 9.60
C ALA A 428 -16.56 7.08 9.98
N PHE A 429 -15.64 6.44 9.22
CA PHE A 429 -14.20 6.56 9.44
C PHE A 429 -13.70 8.00 9.28
N VAL A 430 -14.08 8.65 8.17
CA VAL A 430 -13.65 10.03 7.87
C VAL A 430 -14.32 11.02 8.83
N ARG A 431 -15.61 10.82 9.19
CA ARG A 431 -16.30 11.68 10.17
C ARG A 431 -15.65 11.63 11.53
N ASP A 432 -15.35 10.44 12.05
CA ASP A 432 -14.64 10.28 13.34
C ASP A 432 -13.27 10.94 13.31
N LEU A 433 -12.51 10.74 12.20
CA LEU A 433 -11.21 11.36 12.02
C LEU A 433 -11.31 12.90 11.99
N LEU A 434 -12.32 13.47 11.34
CA LEU A 434 -12.48 14.94 11.18
C LEU A 434 -13.23 15.60 12.34
N ASP A 435 -13.73 14.82 13.30
CA ASP A 435 -14.56 15.29 14.42
C ASP A 435 -15.85 15.99 13.91
N ARG A 436 -16.62 15.27 13.06
CA ARG A 436 -17.82 15.76 12.37
C ARG A 436 -19.05 14.89 12.66
#